data_c49af201c644aa58e413e19cb2fd1be9
#
_entry.id   c49af201c644aa58e413e19cb2fd1be9
#
_cell.length_a   1.000
_cell.length_b   1.000
_cell.length_c   1.000
_cell.angle_alpha   90.00
_cell.angle_beta   90.00
_cell.angle_gamma   90.00
#
_symmetry.space_group_name_H-M   'P 1'
#
loop_
_entity.id
_entity.type
_entity.pdbx_description
1 polymer ?
#
loop_
_entity_poly.entity_id
_entity_poly.type
_entity_poly.pdbx_seq_one_letter_code
_entity_poly.pdbx_strand_id
1 'polypeptide(L)'
;MGISENLTCFLRNLYAGQEATVRTGHGTTAWFQIQTGVCQGCILSPCSFNLYAEYIMRNAGLDEAQAGIKIAGRNINHLRYTDDTTLMAESEEELKSLLMKGKEESEKVGLKLNIQKTKIMASGPITFMGNRWGNSG
;
A
#
# COMPACT_ATOMS: atom_id res chain seq x y z
N MET A 1 13.34 -4.07 -10.38
CA MET A 1 13.23 -4.79 -9.10
C MET A 1 14.15 -6.02 -8.99
N GLY A 2 14.93 -6.38 -9.99
CA GLY A 2 15.89 -7.51 -9.96
C GLY A 2 15.27 -8.90 -9.86
N ILE A 3 13.99 -9.05 -10.19
CA ILE A 3 13.31 -10.34 -10.24
C ILE A 3 13.65 -11.00 -11.57
N SER A 4 14.06 -12.29 -11.55
CA SER A 4 14.41 -13.02 -12.78
C SER A 4 13.20 -13.15 -13.71
N GLU A 5 13.45 -13.16 -15.02
CA GLU A 5 12.41 -13.32 -16.02
C GLU A 5 11.67 -14.64 -15.89
N ASN A 6 12.37 -15.71 -15.53
CA ASN A 6 11.79 -17.03 -15.30
C ASN A 6 10.75 -17.01 -14.18
N LEU A 7 11.07 -16.33 -13.06
CA LEU A 7 10.13 -16.20 -11.93
C LEU A 7 8.92 -15.33 -12.31
N THR A 8 9.16 -14.26 -13.05
CA THR A 8 8.09 -13.38 -13.54
C THR A 8 7.17 -14.12 -14.50
N CYS A 9 7.72 -14.92 -15.40
CA CYS A 9 6.94 -15.76 -16.31
C CYS A 9 6.12 -16.81 -15.54
N PHE A 10 6.73 -17.47 -14.56
CA PHE A 10 6.04 -18.44 -13.72
C PHE A 10 4.86 -17.83 -12.96
N LEU A 11 5.08 -16.67 -12.31
CA LEU A 11 4.02 -15.96 -11.59
C LEU A 11 2.89 -15.52 -12.53
N ARG A 12 3.25 -15.00 -13.72
CA ARG A 12 2.25 -14.63 -14.73
C ARG A 12 1.39 -15.79 -15.13
N ASN A 13 1.99 -16.96 -15.38
CA ASN A 13 1.26 -18.17 -15.75
C ASN A 13 0.39 -18.69 -14.59
N LEU A 14 0.87 -18.58 -13.34
CA LEU A 14 0.13 -18.98 -12.16
C LEU A 14 -1.17 -18.18 -11.97
N TYR A 15 -1.12 -16.87 -12.28
CA TYR A 15 -2.28 -15.97 -12.13
C TYR A 15 -3.09 -15.78 -13.42
N ALA A 16 -2.61 -16.27 -14.55
CA ALA A 16 -3.32 -16.15 -15.82
C ALA A 16 -4.55 -17.06 -15.87
N GLY A 17 -5.68 -16.51 -16.29
CA GLY A 17 -6.92 -17.25 -16.51
C GLY A 17 -7.55 -17.82 -15.23
N GLN A 18 -7.25 -17.28 -14.06
CA GLN A 18 -7.88 -17.71 -12.82
C GLN A 18 -9.37 -17.35 -12.81
N GLU A 19 -10.17 -18.31 -12.40
CA GLU A 19 -11.62 -18.16 -12.25
C GLU A 19 -12.04 -18.45 -10.81
N ALA A 20 -13.11 -17.82 -10.38
CA ALA A 20 -13.69 -18.05 -9.07
C ALA A 20 -15.21 -18.22 -9.15
N THR A 21 -15.75 -18.84 -8.12
CA THR A 21 -17.18 -18.94 -7.87
C THR A 21 -17.42 -18.71 -6.38
N VAL A 22 -18.54 -18.14 -6.03
CA VAL A 22 -18.90 -17.86 -4.63
C VAL A 22 -20.06 -18.76 -4.23
N ARG A 23 -19.89 -19.48 -3.13
CA ARG A 23 -20.96 -20.27 -2.51
C ARG A 23 -21.70 -19.41 -1.51
N THR A 24 -23.00 -19.27 -1.72
CA THR A 24 -23.91 -18.55 -0.83
C THR A 24 -24.91 -19.53 -0.21
N GLY A 25 -25.70 -19.07 0.77
CA GLY A 25 -26.81 -19.86 1.33
C GLY A 25 -27.90 -20.22 0.30
N HIS A 26 -27.94 -19.58 -0.85
CA HIS A 26 -28.93 -19.78 -1.91
C HIS A 26 -28.37 -20.54 -3.12
N GLY A 27 -27.11 -20.97 -3.08
CA GLY A 27 -26.46 -21.71 -4.17
C GLY A 27 -25.07 -21.14 -4.51
N THR A 28 -24.56 -21.55 -5.68
CA THR A 28 -23.24 -21.14 -6.17
C THR A 28 -23.42 -20.22 -7.36
N THR A 29 -22.62 -19.15 -7.42
CA THR A 29 -22.62 -18.23 -8.57
C THR A 29 -22.09 -18.92 -9.84
N ALA A 30 -22.33 -18.33 -10.99
CA ALA A 30 -21.58 -18.68 -12.19
C ALA A 30 -20.08 -18.38 -12.00
N TRP A 31 -19.22 -19.09 -12.72
CA TRP A 31 -17.79 -18.82 -12.74
C TRP A 31 -17.51 -17.44 -13.34
N PHE A 32 -16.60 -16.71 -12.72
CA PHE A 32 -16.16 -15.40 -13.22
C PHE A 32 -14.63 -15.30 -13.17
N GLN A 33 -14.05 -14.60 -14.11
CA GLN A 33 -12.61 -14.42 -14.19
C GLN A 33 -12.11 -13.42 -13.15
N ILE A 34 -10.99 -13.76 -12.50
CA ILE A 34 -10.26 -12.87 -11.60
C ILE A 34 -9.27 -12.07 -12.45
N GLN A 35 -9.46 -10.77 -12.49
CA GLN A 35 -8.63 -9.88 -13.30
C GLN A 35 -7.45 -9.31 -12.53
N THR A 36 -7.61 -9.06 -11.23
CA THR A 36 -6.60 -8.42 -10.37
C THR A 36 -6.64 -8.98 -8.96
N GLY A 37 -5.51 -8.91 -8.28
CA GLY A 37 -5.37 -9.32 -6.89
C GLY A 37 -4.53 -10.57 -6.71
N VAL A 38 -4.38 -10.99 -5.46
CA VAL A 38 -3.68 -12.22 -5.05
C VAL A 38 -4.63 -13.11 -4.26
N CYS A 39 -4.47 -14.43 -4.37
CA CYS A 39 -5.33 -15.40 -3.69
C CYS A 39 -5.14 -15.34 -2.17
N GLN A 40 -6.21 -15.20 -1.40
CA GLN A 40 -6.17 -15.38 0.05
C GLN A 40 -5.75 -16.82 0.39
N GLY A 41 -4.86 -16.96 1.38
CA GLY A 41 -4.36 -18.26 1.83
C GLY A 41 -3.28 -18.89 0.95
N CYS A 42 -2.89 -18.28 -0.17
CA CYS A 42 -1.76 -18.74 -0.97
C CYS A 42 -0.44 -18.31 -0.31
N ILE A 43 0.52 -19.21 -0.21
CA ILE A 43 1.84 -18.96 0.39
C ILE A 43 2.64 -17.85 -0.32
N LEU A 44 2.37 -17.61 -1.61
CA LEU A 44 3.03 -16.57 -2.41
C LEU A 44 2.38 -15.19 -2.27
N SER A 45 1.15 -15.12 -1.77
CA SER A 45 0.39 -13.86 -1.72
C SER A 45 1.04 -12.79 -0.85
N PRO A 46 1.56 -13.08 0.35
CA PRO A 46 2.27 -12.07 1.16
C PRO A 46 3.51 -11.52 0.44
N CYS A 47 4.29 -12.38 -0.20
CA CYS A 47 5.48 -11.95 -0.95
C CYS A 47 5.10 -11.09 -2.16
N SER A 48 4.07 -11.48 -2.90
CA SER A 48 3.58 -10.72 -4.05
C SER A 48 3.03 -9.36 -3.64
N PHE A 49 2.29 -9.30 -2.54
CA PHE A 49 1.79 -8.04 -1.98
C PHE A 49 2.93 -7.12 -1.52
N ASN A 50 3.95 -7.66 -0.84
CA ASN A 50 5.11 -6.89 -0.41
C ASN A 50 5.89 -6.29 -1.59
N LEU A 51 6.06 -7.05 -2.68
CA LEU A 51 6.68 -6.54 -3.91
C LEU A 51 5.85 -5.43 -4.55
N TYR A 52 4.53 -5.57 -4.51
CA TYR A 52 3.63 -4.57 -5.03
C TYR A 52 3.66 -3.27 -4.20
N ALA A 53 3.62 -3.39 -2.87
CA ALA A 53 3.77 -2.27 -1.97
C ALA A 53 5.12 -1.56 -2.13
N GLU A 54 6.21 -2.32 -2.32
CA GLU A 54 7.53 -1.78 -2.63
C GLU A 54 7.55 -0.98 -3.94
N TYR A 55 6.90 -1.49 -4.97
CA TYR A 55 6.76 -0.78 -6.24
C TYR A 55 6.05 0.56 -6.07
N ILE A 56 4.96 0.60 -5.29
CA ILE A 56 4.21 1.84 -4.99
C ILE A 56 5.12 2.86 -4.29
N MET A 57 5.84 2.44 -3.25
CA MET A 57 6.68 3.33 -2.46
C MET A 57 7.84 3.91 -3.28
N ARG A 58 8.46 3.11 -4.15
CA ARG A 58 9.49 3.59 -5.08
C ARG A 58 8.95 4.60 -6.09
N ASN A 59 7.79 4.33 -6.68
CA ASN A 59 7.17 5.26 -7.62
C ASN A 59 6.71 6.56 -6.95
N ALA A 60 6.31 6.50 -5.69
CA ALA A 60 6.02 7.69 -4.88
C ALA A 60 7.29 8.50 -4.54
N GLY A 61 8.49 7.97 -4.84
CA GLY A 61 9.76 8.60 -4.49
C GLY A 61 9.99 8.68 -2.98
N LEU A 62 9.34 7.81 -2.19
CA LEU A 62 9.47 7.82 -0.74
C LEU A 62 10.84 7.32 -0.30
N ASP A 63 11.45 6.39 -1.04
CA ASP A 63 12.79 5.87 -0.73
C ASP A 63 13.89 6.92 -0.92
N GLU A 64 13.70 7.87 -1.85
CA GLU A 64 14.65 8.94 -2.18
C GLU A 64 14.33 10.27 -1.47
N ALA A 65 13.20 10.35 -0.78
CA ALA A 65 12.78 11.58 -0.10
C ALA A 65 13.77 11.90 1.04
N GLN A 66 14.22 13.15 1.09
CA GLN A 66 15.00 13.64 2.24
C GLN A 66 14.13 13.84 3.50
N ALA A 67 12.83 13.80 3.34
CA ALA A 67 11.85 13.79 4.42
C ALA A 67 11.97 12.54 5.28
N GLY A 68 11.66 12.64 6.56
CA GLY A 68 11.72 11.54 7.51
C GLY A 68 12.55 11.88 8.74
N ILE A 69 12.65 10.95 9.65
CA ILE A 69 13.44 11.09 10.89
C ILE A 69 14.78 10.37 10.78
N LYS A 70 15.82 10.97 11.33
CA LYS A 70 17.15 10.36 11.35
C LYS A 70 17.31 9.44 12.54
N ILE A 71 17.51 8.15 12.28
CA ILE A 71 17.81 7.14 13.29
C ILE A 71 19.14 6.49 12.95
N ALA A 72 20.09 6.58 13.85
CA ALA A 72 21.46 6.04 13.68
C ALA A 72 22.12 6.44 12.35
N GLY A 73 21.95 7.70 11.94
CA GLY A 73 22.53 8.26 10.71
C GLY A 73 21.80 7.87 9.43
N ARG A 74 20.71 7.11 9.50
CA ARG A 74 19.87 6.75 8.37
C ARG A 74 18.57 7.54 8.41
N ASN A 75 18.15 8.03 7.25
CA ASN A 75 16.85 8.68 7.12
C ASN A 75 15.76 7.62 6.97
N ILE A 76 14.77 7.63 7.87
CA ILE A 76 13.63 6.72 7.85
C ILE A 76 12.36 7.54 7.71
N ASN A 77 11.66 7.38 6.61
CA ASN A 77 10.44 8.10 6.29
C ASN A 77 9.20 7.20 6.25
N HIS A 78 9.39 5.89 6.16
CA HIS A 78 8.29 4.94 6.25
C HIS A 78 8.72 3.61 6.86
N LEU A 79 7.79 2.95 7.51
CA LEU A 79 7.88 1.57 7.98
C LEU A 79 6.65 0.80 7.51
N ARG A 80 6.84 -0.45 7.12
CA ARG A 80 5.75 -1.31 6.65
C ARG A 80 5.69 -2.60 7.45
N TYR A 81 4.48 -3.00 7.76
CA TYR A 81 4.19 -4.31 8.32
C TYR A 81 2.92 -4.85 7.67
N THR A 82 3.06 -5.86 6.83
CA THR A 82 1.98 -6.38 5.98
C THR A 82 1.32 -5.28 5.14
N ASP A 83 0.06 -4.97 5.36
CA ASP A 83 -0.73 -3.91 4.72
C ASP A 83 -0.71 -2.57 5.49
N ASP A 84 -0.19 -2.57 6.72
CA ASP A 84 -0.04 -1.35 7.50
C ASP A 84 1.24 -0.60 7.10
N THR A 85 1.11 0.70 6.91
CA THR A 85 2.23 1.60 6.61
C THR A 85 2.26 2.75 7.59
N THR A 86 3.41 2.99 8.19
CA THR A 86 3.67 4.16 9.04
C THR A 86 4.56 5.13 8.26
N LEU A 87 4.11 6.36 8.07
CA LEU A 87 4.91 7.45 7.52
C LEU A 87 5.47 8.29 8.68
N MET A 88 6.72 8.74 8.52
CA MET A 88 7.42 9.54 9.51
C MET A 88 8.02 10.78 8.85
N ALA A 89 7.89 11.93 9.52
CA ALA A 89 8.46 13.19 9.06
C ALA A 89 8.76 14.10 10.27
N GLU A 90 9.64 15.06 10.09
CA GLU A 90 9.99 16.06 11.10
C GLU A 90 8.99 17.22 11.14
N SER A 91 8.23 17.42 10.06
CA SER A 91 7.20 18.48 9.95
C SER A 91 5.88 17.95 9.41
N GLU A 92 4.83 18.73 9.67
CA GLU A 92 3.48 18.46 9.19
C GLU A 92 3.39 18.53 7.67
N GLU A 93 4.05 19.50 7.05
CA GLU A 93 4.06 19.72 5.60
C GLU A 93 4.74 18.54 4.90
N GLU A 94 5.85 18.05 5.44
CA GLU A 94 6.53 16.86 4.93
C GLU A 94 5.64 15.63 5.04
N LEU A 95 5.00 15.42 6.20
CA LEU A 95 4.10 14.28 6.40
C LEU A 95 2.93 14.31 5.42
N LYS A 96 2.34 15.48 5.19
CA LYS A 96 1.28 15.66 4.18
C LYS A 96 1.78 15.34 2.78
N SER A 97 2.96 15.83 2.41
CA SER A 97 3.55 15.55 1.11
C SER A 97 3.78 14.06 0.88
N LEU A 98 4.37 13.36 1.87
CA LEU A 98 4.57 11.91 1.82
C LEU A 98 3.24 11.15 1.68
N LEU A 99 2.25 11.53 2.49
CA LEU A 99 0.93 10.90 2.47
C LEU A 99 0.21 11.09 1.12
N MET A 100 0.26 12.29 0.56
CA MET A 100 -0.38 12.58 -0.74
C MET A 100 0.28 11.81 -1.87
N LYS A 101 1.62 11.75 -1.91
CA LYS A 101 2.35 10.95 -2.91
C LYS A 101 2.02 9.45 -2.79
N GLY A 102 2.07 8.91 -1.57
CA GLY A 102 1.73 7.51 -1.33
C GLY A 102 0.28 7.19 -1.71
N LYS A 103 -0.66 8.08 -1.38
CA LYS A 103 -2.06 7.94 -1.76
C LYS A 103 -2.25 7.93 -3.27
N GLU A 104 -1.66 8.90 -3.98
CA GLU A 104 -1.77 9.01 -5.44
C GLU A 104 -1.26 7.75 -6.15
N GLU A 105 -0.06 7.27 -5.77
CA GLU A 105 0.51 6.07 -6.37
C GLU A 105 -0.30 4.80 -6.03
N SER A 106 -0.83 4.72 -4.80
CA SER A 106 -1.70 3.61 -4.40
C SER A 106 -3.01 3.58 -5.19
N GLU A 107 -3.62 4.74 -5.43
CA GLU A 107 -4.87 4.85 -6.20
C GLU A 107 -4.67 4.48 -7.68
N LYS A 108 -3.52 4.81 -8.29
CA LYS A 108 -3.18 4.41 -9.67
C LYS A 108 -3.20 2.89 -9.86
N VAL A 109 -2.92 2.16 -8.82
CA VAL A 109 -2.86 0.69 -8.83
C VAL A 109 -4.08 0.03 -8.17
N GLY A 110 -5.12 0.80 -7.90
CA GLY A 110 -6.40 0.30 -7.37
C GLY A 110 -6.43 0.06 -5.86
N LEU A 111 -5.41 0.47 -5.10
CA LEU A 111 -5.41 0.43 -3.65
C LEU A 111 -5.88 1.76 -3.07
N LYS A 112 -6.85 1.71 -2.16
CA LYS A 112 -7.39 2.90 -1.51
C LYS A 112 -6.95 2.96 -0.06
N LEU A 113 -6.45 4.14 0.33
CA LEU A 113 -6.13 4.42 1.73
C LEU A 113 -7.40 4.38 2.60
N ASN A 114 -7.35 3.65 3.70
CA ASN A 114 -8.44 3.64 4.67
C ASN A 114 -8.31 4.81 5.64
N ILE A 115 -8.94 5.93 5.31
CA ILE A 115 -8.88 7.19 6.08
C ILE A 115 -9.40 6.99 7.50
N GLN A 116 -10.43 6.17 7.72
CA GLN A 116 -11.01 5.95 9.05
C GLN A 116 -10.06 5.21 10.00
N LYS A 117 -9.18 4.35 9.45
CA LYS A 117 -8.15 3.64 10.21
C LYS A 117 -6.83 4.39 10.30
N THR A 118 -6.63 5.41 9.47
CA THR A 118 -5.41 6.22 9.46
C THR A 118 -5.39 7.13 10.69
N LYS A 119 -4.29 7.10 11.45
CA LYS A 119 -4.10 7.91 12.65
C LYS A 119 -2.83 8.73 12.53
N ILE A 120 -2.85 9.95 13.05
CA ILE A 120 -1.69 10.82 13.14
C ILE A 120 -1.25 10.86 14.60
N MET A 121 0.05 10.66 14.82
CA MET A 121 0.68 10.81 16.13
C MET A 121 1.80 11.85 16.00
N ALA A 122 1.96 12.69 17.00
CA ALA A 122 3.06 13.64 17.05
C ALA A 122 3.72 13.59 18.44
N SER A 123 5.04 13.83 18.46
CA SER A 123 5.84 13.97 19.65
C SER A 123 6.17 15.46 19.83
N GLY A 124 5.47 16.15 20.75
CA GLY A 124 5.65 17.58 21.02
C GLY A 124 4.33 18.36 21.07
N PRO A 125 4.37 19.68 21.31
CA PRO A 125 3.17 20.49 21.32
C PRO A 125 2.58 20.55 19.91
N ILE A 126 1.45 19.87 19.73
CA ILE A 126 0.70 19.90 18.49
C ILE A 126 -0.15 21.15 18.51
N THR A 127 0.05 22.06 17.57
CA THR A 127 -0.98 23.01 17.17
C THR A 127 -2.04 22.20 16.45
N PHE A 128 -3.20 22.06 17.08
CA PHE A 128 -4.30 21.17 16.71
C PHE A 128 -4.60 21.26 15.20
N MET A 129 -4.27 20.24 14.45
CA MET A 129 -4.86 20.04 13.13
C MET A 129 -6.30 19.58 13.34
N GLY A 130 -7.22 20.55 13.30
CA GLY A 130 -8.64 20.24 13.24
C GLY A 130 -8.90 19.27 12.08
N ASN A 131 -9.85 18.35 12.28
CA ASN A 131 -10.35 17.37 11.34
C ASN A 131 -10.65 17.95 9.94
N ARG A 132 -9.60 18.18 9.14
CA ARG A 132 -9.72 18.74 7.78
C ARG A 132 -9.48 17.67 6.70
N TRP A 133 -9.83 16.45 7.00
CA TRP A 133 -9.91 15.39 6.00
C TRP A 133 -11.37 15.19 5.63
N GLY A 134 -11.85 16.17 4.89
CA GLY A 134 -12.92 16.06 3.92
C GLY A 134 -14.28 15.62 4.40
N ASN A 135 -15.17 16.52 4.49
CA ASN A 135 -16.45 16.39 3.83
C ASN A 135 -16.48 17.43 2.70
N SER A 136 -16.35 16.96 1.49
CA SER A 136 -16.82 17.68 0.32
C SER A 136 -17.76 16.74 -0.40
N GLY A 137 -19.07 17.07 -0.25
CA GLY A 137 -20.16 16.73 -1.15
C GLY A 137 -20.52 15.26 -1.30
#